data_623406aed2403992feca9867a9e58a04
#
_entry.id   623406aed2403992feca9867a9e58a04
#
_cell.length_a   1.000
_cell.length_b   1.000
_cell.length_c   1.000
_cell.angle_alpha   90.00
_cell.angle_beta   90.00
_cell.angle_gamma   90.00
#
_symmetry.space_group_name_H-M   'P 1'
#
loop_
_entity.id
_entity.type
_entity.pdbx_description
1 polymer ?
#
loop_
_entity_poly.entity_id
_entity_poly.type
_entity_poly.pdbx_seq_one_letter_code
_entity_poly.pdbx_strand_id
1 'polypeptide(L)'
;MRMRLAYKLALLTLLVAGGAVVMLAWLASTNASRLLEQEALVRLKENVNQGSIAFERSFETVKGDLSLLKHTPALGGVIRAIQGGGYDDQLNETRTGWEHRLQEVFRTVMQQRSYYSQVRLIGLQEGGRELVRLDRVGGSIEVVPAERLQQKGQRPYLQQAAMLAEEAIYFSEVTLNRERGRIVVPWEPMLRLATPVFDPQSGAVFGVLVLNIHFDRFTRPLRQKVLEDSFYLLANGRGEYLIHPQSEKRFSFEIEEREESLLLDYPQMDLQAELEHWRERDELDHEHSSTRQLKGQGVGVTLRPFYFDPLHPERYLILGTVASSQVLEQQAAGFRQQLALLVLLVV
;
A
#
# COMPACT_ATOMS: atom_id res chain seq x y z
N MET A 1 -60.59 37.97 -38.63
CA MET A 1 -60.73 37.18 -37.35
C MET A 1 -60.15 35.75 -37.40
N ARG A 2 -60.26 35.02 -38.52
CA ARG A 2 -59.75 33.66 -38.68
C ARG A 2 -58.24 33.56 -38.58
N MET A 3 -57.44 34.49 -39.09
CA MET A 3 -55.95 34.49 -38.96
C MET A 3 -55.51 34.65 -37.52
N ARG A 4 -56.14 35.36 -36.63
CA ARG A 4 -55.81 35.53 -35.22
C ARG A 4 -55.94 34.22 -34.41
N LEU A 5 -56.88 33.34 -34.73
CA LEU A 5 -57.10 32.06 -34.05
C LEU A 5 -56.05 31.04 -34.47
N ALA A 6 -55.77 30.97 -35.77
CA ALA A 6 -54.69 30.09 -36.27
C ALA A 6 -53.29 30.44 -35.68
N TYR A 7 -53.02 31.74 -35.54
CA TYR A 7 -51.79 32.22 -34.92
C TYR A 7 -51.70 31.87 -33.43
N LYS A 8 -52.76 31.96 -32.68
CA LYS A 8 -52.86 31.58 -31.29
C LYS A 8 -52.69 30.05 -31.10
N LEU A 9 -53.28 29.26 -31.99
CA LEU A 9 -53.15 27.82 -32.00
C LEU A 9 -51.67 27.38 -32.34
N ALA A 10 -51.10 28.02 -33.37
CA ALA A 10 -49.72 27.78 -33.74
C ALA A 10 -48.74 28.15 -32.61
N LEU A 11 -48.95 29.27 -31.92
CA LEU A 11 -48.16 29.70 -30.78
C LEU A 11 -48.31 28.72 -29.59
N LEU A 12 -49.51 28.24 -29.31
CA LEU A 12 -49.79 27.28 -28.26
C LEU A 12 -49.10 25.91 -28.53
N THR A 13 -49.20 25.42 -29.78
CA THR A 13 -48.53 24.16 -30.18
C THR A 13 -47.00 24.28 -30.09
N LEU A 14 -46.44 25.42 -30.46
CA LEU A 14 -45.01 25.70 -30.37
C LEU A 14 -44.54 25.78 -28.90
N LEU A 15 -45.33 26.40 -28.01
CA LEU A 15 -45.05 26.43 -26.57
C LEU A 15 -45.12 25.04 -25.93
N VAL A 16 -46.13 24.24 -26.29
CA VAL A 16 -46.27 22.87 -25.77
C VAL A 16 -45.16 21.97 -26.28
N ALA A 17 -44.81 22.04 -27.57
CA ALA A 17 -43.71 21.28 -28.15
C ALA A 17 -42.36 21.69 -27.56
N GLY A 18 -42.10 23.00 -27.41
CA GLY A 18 -40.89 23.51 -26.77
C GLY A 18 -40.78 23.09 -25.31
N GLY A 19 -41.88 23.16 -24.55
CA GLY A 19 -41.94 22.67 -23.18
C GLY A 19 -41.67 21.18 -23.03
N ALA A 20 -42.21 20.37 -23.96
CA ALA A 20 -41.96 18.94 -23.99
C ALA A 20 -40.47 18.61 -24.29
N VAL A 21 -39.85 19.32 -25.23
CA VAL A 21 -38.42 19.16 -25.54
C VAL A 21 -37.56 19.54 -24.36
N VAL A 22 -37.84 20.66 -23.67
CA VAL A 22 -37.11 21.07 -22.47
C VAL A 22 -37.26 20.05 -21.35
N MET A 23 -38.47 19.53 -21.14
CA MET A 23 -38.73 18.50 -20.11
C MET A 23 -37.98 17.19 -20.42
N LEU A 24 -38.01 16.74 -21.68
CA LEU A 24 -37.26 15.55 -22.09
C LEU A 24 -35.74 15.74 -21.94
N ALA A 25 -35.24 16.91 -22.30
CA ALA A 25 -33.82 17.24 -22.11
C ALA A 25 -33.42 17.27 -20.63
N TRP A 26 -34.28 17.80 -19.77
CA TRP A 26 -34.06 17.80 -18.32
C TRP A 26 -34.06 16.37 -17.75
N LEU A 27 -35.01 15.52 -18.12
CA LEU A 27 -35.07 14.10 -17.75
C LEU A 27 -33.85 13.33 -18.26
N ALA A 28 -33.45 13.51 -19.51
CA ALA A 28 -32.27 12.90 -20.09
C ALA A 28 -31.00 13.33 -19.35
N SER A 29 -30.87 14.62 -19.03
CA SER A 29 -29.74 15.17 -18.28
C SER A 29 -29.63 14.60 -16.88
N THR A 30 -30.75 14.49 -16.14
CA THR A 30 -30.73 13.93 -14.77
C THR A 30 -30.41 12.45 -14.78
N ASN A 31 -30.92 11.67 -15.74
CA ASN A 31 -30.60 10.25 -15.87
C ASN A 31 -29.13 10.04 -16.29
N ALA A 32 -28.63 10.83 -17.25
CA ALA A 32 -27.24 10.75 -17.67
C ALA A 32 -26.27 11.10 -16.51
N SER A 33 -26.57 12.11 -15.72
CA SER A 33 -25.77 12.47 -14.54
C SER A 33 -25.69 11.33 -13.53
N ARG A 34 -26.82 10.65 -13.26
CA ARG A 34 -26.84 9.49 -12.37
C ARG A 34 -26.03 8.30 -12.92
N LEU A 35 -26.14 8.04 -14.22
CA LEU A 35 -25.39 6.97 -14.87
C LEU A 35 -23.87 7.23 -14.83
N LEU A 36 -23.45 8.47 -15.13
CA LEU A 36 -22.04 8.86 -15.07
C LEU A 36 -21.48 8.77 -13.66
N GLU A 37 -22.26 9.16 -12.65
CA GLU A 37 -21.86 8.99 -11.24
C GLU A 37 -21.70 7.52 -10.86
N GLN A 38 -22.65 6.67 -11.25
CA GLN A 38 -22.58 5.23 -11.00
C GLN A 38 -21.38 4.60 -11.72
N GLU A 39 -21.13 4.97 -12.97
CA GLU A 39 -19.98 4.50 -13.73
C GLU A 39 -18.66 4.92 -13.08
N ALA A 40 -18.56 6.14 -12.60
CA ALA A 40 -17.36 6.62 -11.91
C ALA A 40 -17.11 5.84 -10.60
N LEU A 41 -18.16 5.56 -9.81
CA LEU A 41 -18.04 4.75 -8.60
C LEU A 41 -17.63 3.30 -8.91
N VAL A 42 -18.15 2.72 -10.00
CA VAL A 42 -17.72 1.39 -10.46
C VAL A 42 -16.25 1.40 -10.85
N ARG A 43 -15.79 2.42 -11.56
CA ARG A 43 -14.36 2.59 -11.93
C ARG A 43 -13.47 2.75 -10.70
N LEU A 44 -13.89 3.54 -9.70
CA LEU A 44 -13.14 3.67 -8.45
C LEU A 44 -13.00 2.31 -7.74
N LYS A 45 -14.09 1.53 -7.68
CA LYS A 45 -14.07 0.18 -7.12
C LYS A 45 -13.12 -0.74 -7.86
N GLU A 46 -13.18 -0.76 -9.18
CA GLU A 46 -12.32 -1.59 -10.02
C GLU A 46 -10.84 -1.21 -9.83
N ASN A 47 -10.52 0.07 -9.76
CA ASN A 47 -9.15 0.52 -9.53
C ASN A 47 -8.61 0.11 -8.15
N VAL A 48 -9.43 0.19 -7.09
CA VAL A 48 -9.03 -0.32 -5.77
C VAL A 48 -8.78 -1.82 -5.82
N ASN A 49 -9.62 -2.59 -6.51
CA ASN A 49 -9.44 -4.02 -6.66
C ASN A 49 -8.16 -4.36 -7.42
N GLN A 50 -7.91 -3.70 -8.55
CA GLN A 50 -6.67 -3.87 -9.32
C GLN A 50 -5.43 -3.47 -8.51
N GLY A 51 -5.51 -2.34 -7.79
CA GLY A 51 -4.48 -1.90 -6.87
C GLY A 51 -4.19 -2.92 -5.78
N SER A 52 -5.23 -3.51 -5.19
CA SER A 52 -5.11 -4.56 -4.16
C SER A 52 -4.40 -5.80 -4.71
N ILE A 53 -4.80 -6.29 -5.88
CA ILE A 53 -4.17 -7.45 -6.55
C ILE A 53 -2.69 -7.16 -6.87
N ALA A 54 -2.38 -5.97 -7.37
CA ALA A 54 -1.00 -5.57 -7.64
C ALA A 54 -0.17 -5.51 -6.36
N PHE A 55 -0.77 -5.04 -5.27
CA PHE A 55 -0.12 -4.93 -3.97
C PHE A 55 0.13 -6.31 -3.34
N GLU A 56 -0.86 -7.21 -3.41
CA GLU A 56 -0.74 -8.61 -2.99
C GLU A 56 0.42 -9.32 -3.71
N ARG A 57 0.49 -9.19 -5.04
CA ARG A 57 1.62 -9.73 -5.83
C ARG A 57 2.97 -9.18 -5.38
N SER A 58 3.01 -7.89 -4.98
CA SER A 58 4.23 -7.28 -4.47
C SER A 58 4.65 -7.90 -3.13
N PHE A 59 3.70 -8.16 -2.22
CA PHE A 59 3.96 -8.84 -0.95
C PHE A 59 4.41 -10.30 -1.18
N GLU A 60 3.72 -11.04 -2.05
CA GLU A 60 4.13 -12.41 -2.39
C GLU A 60 5.56 -12.45 -3.01
N THR A 61 5.91 -11.47 -3.83
CA THR A 61 7.27 -11.34 -4.35
C THR A 61 8.29 -11.17 -3.22
N VAL A 62 8.01 -10.32 -2.24
CA VAL A 62 8.92 -10.10 -1.10
C VAL A 62 9.03 -11.34 -0.22
N LYS A 63 7.93 -12.05 0.02
CA LYS A 63 7.94 -13.34 0.75
C LYS A 63 8.80 -14.37 0.01
N GLY A 64 8.65 -14.46 -1.30
CA GLY A 64 9.46 -15.33 -2.16
C GLY A 64 10.95 -14.97 -2.13
N ASP A 65 11.29 -13.68 -2.22
CA ASP A 65 12.68 -13.19 -2.12
C ASP A 65 13.28 -13.54 -0.75
N LEU A 66 12.52 -13.39 0.35
CA LEU A 66 12.95 -13.74 1.71
C LEU A 66 13.20 -15.23 1.85
N SER A 67 12.30 -16.07 1.33
CA SER A 67 12.46 -17.54 1.31
C SER A 67 13.67 -17.95 0.49
N LEU A 68 13.87 -17.38 -0.69
CA LEU A 68 15.07 -17.63 -1.51
C LEU A 68 16.36 -17.30 -0.75
N LEU A 69 16.41 -16.15 -0.11
CA LEU A 69 17.57 -15.73 0.66
C LEU A 69 17.85 -16.65 1.85
N LYS A 70 16.80 -17.10 2.54
CA LYS A 70 16.88 -18.02 3.68
C LYS A 70 17.46 -19.38 3.29
N HIS A 71 17.08 -19.90 2.13
CA HIS A 71 17.48 -21.24 1.66
C HIS A 71 18.71 -21.23 0.76
N THR A 72 19.42 -20.08 0.64
CA THR A 72 20.63 -20.04 -0.18
C THR A 72 21.76 -20.87 0.45
N PRO A 73 22.52 -21.66 -0.35
CA PRO A 73 23.68 -22.41 0.14
C PRO A 73 24.72 -21.54 0.86
N ALA A 74 24.83 -20.26 0.45
CA ALA A 74 25.77 -19.33 1.08
C ALA A 74 25.43 -19.07 2.56
N LEU A 75 24.14 -18.97 2.91
CA LEU A 75 23.71 -18.79 4.29
C LEU A 75 24.02 -20.04 5.13
N GLY A 76 23.76 -21.24 4.62
CA GLY A 76 24.12 -22.49 5.27
C GLY A 76 25.64 -22.60 5.50
N GLY A 77 26.46 -22.15 4.54
CA GLY A 77 27.92 -22.08 4.67
C GLY A 77 28.37 -21.13 5.77
N VAL A 78 27.75 -19.95 5.89
CA VAL A 78 28.04 -19.01 7.00
C VAL A 78 27.77 -19.67 8.35
N ILE A 79 26.65 -20.39 8.49
CA ILE A 79 26.28 -21.09 9.74
C ILE A 79 27.35 -22.12 10.08
N ARG A 80 27.70 -23.05 9.16
CA ARG A 80 28.68 -24.09 9.40
C ARG A 80 30.05 -23.51 9.74
N ALA A 81 30.48 -22.49 8.99
CA ALA A 81 31.79 -21.86 9.24
C ALA A 81 31.87 -21.18 10.62
N ILE A 82 30.78 -20.56 11.10
CA ILE A 82 30.71 -19.97 12.44
C ILE A 82 30.80 -21.07 13.52
N GLN A 83 30.05 -22.17 13.34
CA GLN A 83 30.10 -23.31 14.26
C GLN A 83 31.43 -24.03 14.26
N GLY A 84 32.11 -24.11 13.12
CA GLY A 84 33.44 -24.65 12.95
C GLY A 84 34.60 -23.72 13.39
N GLY A 85 34.26 -22.65 14.16
CA GLY A 85 35.31 -21.75 14.67
C GLY A 85 35.95 -20.85 13.60
N GLY A 86 35.28 -20.62 12.50
CA GLY A 86 35.74 -19.77 11.39
C GLY A 86 35.99 -20.51 10.08
N TYR A 87 35.73 -21.82 10.04
CA TYR A 87 35.97 -22.67 8.87
C TYR A 87 34.87 -23.70 8.67
N ASP A 88 34.47 -23.93 7.44
CA ASP A 88 33.54 -24.98 7.03
C ASP A 88 34.31 -26.19 6.49
N ASP A 89 34.50 -27.22 7.31
CA ASP A 89 35.23 -28.43 6.95
C ASP A 89 34.52 -29.24 5.84
N GLN A 90 33.18 -29.11 5.70
CA GLN A 90 32.43 -29.87 4.68
C GLN A 90 32.74 -29.40 3.26
N LEU A 91 32.89 -28.10 3.07
CA LEU A 91 33.15 -27.52 1.76
C LEU A 91 34.50 -26.84 1.62
N ASN A 92 35.37 -27.02 2.64
CA ASN A 92 36.75 -26.52 2.68
C ASN A 92 36.83 -25.01 2.38
N GLU A 93 36.02 -24.23 3.13
CA GLU A 93 35.89 -22.80 2.90
C GLU A 93 35.91 -22.02 4.20
N THR A 94 36.45 -20.83 4.18
CA THR A 94 36.51 -19.92 5.31
C THR A 94 35.16 -19.21 5.56
N ARG A 95 34.95 -18.76 6.79
CA ARG A 95 33.81 -17.89 7.13
C ARG A 95 33.74 -16.66 6.23
N THR A 96 34.85 -15.97 6.01
CA THR A 96 34.96 -14.80 5.16
C THR A 96 34.55 -15.10 3.71
N GLY A 97 34.94 -16.27 3.17
CA GLY A 97 34.54 -16.70 1.84
C GLY A 97 33.01 -16.89 1.73
N TRP A 98 32.41 -17.53 2.74
CA TRP A 98 30.95 -17.70 2.78
C TRP A 98 30.20 -16.38 2.98
N GLU A 99 30.69 -15.49 3.85
CA GLU A 99 30.13 -14.16 4.03
C GLU A 99 30.17 -13.36 2.72
N HIS A 100 31.28 -13.42 1.97
CA HIS A 100 31.36 -12.77 0.65
C HIS A 100 30.35 -13.32 -0.35
N ARG A 101 30.19 -14.66 -0.42
CA ARG A 101 29.16 -15.26 -1.28
C ARG A 101 27.74 -14.83 -0.88
N LEU A 102 27.45 -14.78 0.40
CA LEU A 102 26.17 -14.30 0.90
C LEU A 102 25.94 -12.83 0.57
N GLN A 103 26.97 -11.98 0.66
CA GLN A 103 26.93 -10.58 0.24
C GLN A 103 26.57 -10.44 -1.25
N GLU A 104 27.14 -11.29 -2.13
CA GLU A 104 26.80 -11.26 -3.55
C GLU A 104 25.36 -11.71 -3.84
N VAL A 105 24.84 -12.69 -3.12
CA VAL A 105 23.43 -13.07 -3.18
C VAL A 105 22.53 -11.91 -2.74
N PHE A 106 22.83 -11.28 -1.60
CA PHE A 106 22.07 -10.12 -1.11
C PHE A 106 22.13 -8.94 -2.10
N ARG A 107 23.32 -8.68 -2.67
CA ARG A 107 23.51 -7.65 -3.69
C ARG A 107 22.63 -7.89 -4.91
N THR A 108 22.62 -9.13 -5.41
CA THR A 108 21.82 -9.52 -6.57
C THR A 108 20.33 -9.27 -6.34
N VAL A 109 19.79 -9.69 -5.21
CA VAL A 109 18.38 -9.46 -4.87
C VAL A 109 18.09 -7.97 -4.72
N MET A 110 18.97 -7.20 -4.08
CA MET A 110 18.81 -5.75 -3.96
C MET A 110 18.91 -5.04 -5.32
N GLN A 111 19.71 -5.51 -6.27
CA GLN A 111 19.78 -4.95 -7.62
C GLN A 111 18.48 -5.16 -8.38
N GLN A 112 17.84 -6.31 -8.23
CA GLN A 112 16.56 -6.63 -8.87
C GLN A 112 15.39 -5.83 -8.28
N ARG A 113 15.47 -5.42 -7.02
CA ARG A 113 14.41 -4.76 -6.27
C ARG A 113 14.88 -3.41 -5.72
N SER A 114 14.50 -2.32 -6.39
CA SER A 114 14.90 -0.95 -5.99
C SER A 114 14.32 -0.51 -4.63
N TYR A 115 13.30 -1.19 -4.14
CA TYR A 115 12.65 -0.88 -2.86
C TYR A 115 13.35 -1.52 -1.65
N TYR A 116 14.27 -2.48 -1.81
CA TYR A 116 15.09 -2.92 -0.68
C TYR A 116 16.13 -1.86 -0.33
N SER A 117 16.00 -1.31 0.87
CA SER A 117 16.96 -0.36 1.43
C SER A 117 18.09 -1.06 2.18
N GLN A 118 17.78 -2.22 2.79
CA GLN A 118 18.73 -2.98 3.61
C GLN A 118 18.39 -4.46 3.59
N VAL A 119 19.43 -5.31 3.52
CA VAL A 119 19.34 -6.77 3.75
C VAL A 119 20.37 -7.16 4.80
N ARG A 120 19.93 -7.92 5.81
CA ARG A 120 20.79 -8.27 6.96
C ARG A 120 20.59 -9.71 7.41
N LEU A 121 21.68 -10.37 7.74
CA LEU A 121 21.70 -11.56 8.59
C LEU A 121 22.18 -11.14 9.98
N ILE A 122 21.39 -11.45 11.01
CA ILE A 122 21.68 -11.13 12.41
C ILE A 122 21.75 -12.43 13.18
N GLY A 123 22.91 -12.75 13.76
CA GLY A 123 23.08 -13.90 14.65
C GLY A 123 22.47 -13.62 16.02
N LEU A 124 21.88 -14.63 16.67
CA LEU A 124 21.34 -14.47 18.03
C LEU A 124 22.41 -14.61 19.11
N GLN A 125 23.51 -15.23 18.79
CA GLN A 125 24.67 -15.30 19.68
C GLN A 125 25.26 -13.90 19.90
N GLU A 126 26.02 -13.72 20.96
CA GLU A 126 26.73 -12.46 21.27
C GLU A 126 25.83 -11.22 21.33
N GLY A 127 24.58 -11.37 21.79
CA GLY A 127 23.65 -10.24 21.98
C GLY A 127 22.97 -9.74 20.70
N GLY A 128 22.84 -10.59 19.67
CA GLY A 128 22.13 -10.24 18.44
C GLY A 128 22.96 -9.36 17.50
N ARG A 129 24.18 -9.78 17.18
CA ARG A 129 25.09 -9.05 16.29
C ARG A 129 24.74 -9.24 14.83
N GLU A 130 24.77 -8.17 14.04
CA GLU A 130 24.75 -8.25 12.58
C GLU A 130 25.99 -9.03 12.10
N LEU A 131 25.78 -10.04 11.24
CA LEU A 131 26.84 -10.85 10.65
C LEU A 131 27.17 -10.40 9.23
N VAL A 132 26.12 -10.16 8.42
CA VAL A 132 26.22 -9.62 7.07
C VAL A 132 25.15 -8.53 6.92
N ARG A 133 25.57 -7.40 6.35
CA ARG A 133 24.64 -6.28 6.08
C ARG A 133 25.03 -5.58 4.79
N LEU A 134 24.02 -5.36 3.95
CA LEU A 134 24.10 -4.49 2.78
C LEU A 134 23.08 -3.37 2.91
N ASP A 135 23.52 -2.17 2.57
CA ASP A 135 22.69 -0.96 2.57
C ASP A 135 22.60 -0.38 1.16
N ARG A 136 21.46 0.22 0.82
CA ARG A 136 21.33 1.04 -0.38
C ARG A 136 21.52 2.51 0.00
N VAL A 137 22.60 3.10 -0.47
CA VAL A 137 22.99 4.49 -0.20
C VAL A 137 23.10 5.25 -1.54
N GLY A 138 22.34 6.33 -1.71
CA GLY A 138 22.41 7.15 -2.92
C GLY A 138 22.19 6.42 -4.25
N GLY A 139 21.52 5.24 -4.22
CA GLY A 139 21.31 4.39 -5.40
C GLY A 139 22.32 3.24 -5.53
N SER A 140 23.48 3.32 -4.90
CA SER A 140 24.48 2.25 -4.83
C SER A 140 24.14 1.23 -3.74
N ILE A 141 24.65 0.01 -3.88
CA ILE A 141 24.53 -1.05 -2.87
C ILE A 141 25.91 -1.26 -2.25
N GLU A 142 26.00 -0.98 -0.96
CA GLU A 142 27.24 -1.03 -0.21
C GLU A 142 27.22 -2.16 0.82
N VAL A 143 28.33 -2.88 0.94
CA VAL A 143 28.55 -3.81 2.03
C VAL A 143 29.00 -3.03 3.25
N VAL A 144 28.32 -3.24 4.38
CA VAL A 144 28.71 -2.62 5.65
C VAL A 144 29.91 -3.37 6.23
N PRO A 145 31.06 -2.73 6.45
CA PRO A 145 32.25 -3.39 6.98
C PRO A 145 32.04 -3.84 8.43
N ALA A 146 32.78 -4.85 8.85
CA ALA A 146 32.61 -5.56 10.13
C ALA A 146 32.61 -4.63 11.36
N GLU A 147 33.41 -3.55 11.31
CA GLU A 147 33.55 -2.57 12.40
C GLU A 147 32.31 -1.71 12.58
N ARG A 148 31.45 -1.60 11.54
CA ARG A 148 30.20 -0.83 11.58
C ARG A 148 28.96 -1.71 11.80
N LEU A 149 29.11 -3.04 11.87
CA LEU A 149 28.04 -3.96 12.20
C LEU A 149 27.58 -3.77 13.65
N GLN A 150 26.27 -3.77 13.87
CA GLN A 150 25.67 -3.33 15.13
C GLN A 150 25.06 -4.49 15.92
N GLN A 151 24.92 -4.28 17.22
CA GLN A 151 24.13 -5.11 18.10
C GLN A 151 22.65 -4.74 17.97
N LYS A 152 21.79 -5.72 17.71
CA LYS A 152 20.34 -5.52 17.49
C LYS A 152 19.45 -6.37 18.42
N GLY A 153 20.04 -7.12 19.36
CA GLY A 153 19.31 -8.07 20.20
C GLY A 153 18.13 -7.49 20.98
N GLN A 154 18.17 -6.20 21.32
CA GLN A 154 17.10 -5.52 22.04
C GLN A 154 15.98 -4.98 21.12
N ARG A 155 16.07 -5.20 19.80
CA ARG A 155 15.05 -4.71 18.89
C ARG A 155 13.82 -5.63 18.89
N PRO A 156 12.59 -5.08 19.08
CA PRO A 156 11.38 -5.91 19.17
C PRO A 156 11.19 -6.85 17.96
N TYR A 157 11.44 -6.36 16.74
CA TYR A 157 11.30 -7.17 15.54
C TYR A 157 12.24 -8.38 15.53
N LEU A 158 13.46 -8.26 16.09
CA LEU A 158 14.41 -9.36 16.18
C LEU A 158 13.92 -10.42 17.18
N GLN A 159 13.49 -9.98 18.36
CA GLN A 159 12.98 -10.86 19.41
C GLN A 159 11.74 -11.62 18.95
N GLN A 160 10.78 -10.91 18.33
CA GLN A 160 9.56 -11.52 17.82
C GLN A 160 9.85 -12.50 16.67
N ALA A 161 10.68 -12.11 15.70
CA ALA A 161 11.04 -12.98 14.59
C ALA A 161 11.79 -14.25 15.05
N ALA A 162 12.64 -14.15 16.06
CA ALA A 162 13.38 -15.29 16.59
C ALA A 162 12.49 -16.34 17.30
N MET A 163 11.28 -15.99 17.69
CA MET A 163 10.33 -16.89 18.33
C MET A 163 9.36 -17.58 17.34
N LEU A 164 9.44 -17.22 16.06
CA LEU A 164 8.54 -17.75 15.05
C LEU A 164 8.91 -19.16 14.63
N ALA A 165 7.94 -19.89 14.09
CA ALA A 165 8.16 -21.15 13.40
C ALA A 165 9.03 -20.95 12.15
N GLU A 166 9.65 -22.01 11.66
CA GLU A 166 10.67 -21.96 10.61
C GLU A 166 10.25 -21.21 9.36
N GLU A 167 9.03 -21.42 8.86
CA GLU A 167 8.53 -20.78 7.64
C GLU A 167 7.75 -19.49 7.89
N ALA A 168 7.59 -19.08 9.14
CA ALA A 168 6.84 -17.89 9.48
C ALA A 168 7.64 -16.61 9.20
N ILE A 169 6.91 -15.57 8.85
CA ILE A 169 7.47 -14.25 8.54
C ILE A 169 6.87 -13.23 9.50
N TYR A 170 7.73 -12.49 10.14
CA TYR A 170 7.37 -11.30 10.90
C TYR A 170 7.23 -10.09 9.97
N PHE A 171 6.16 -9.34 10.14
CA PHE A 171 5.95 -8.05 9.51
C PHE A 171 5.93 -6.96 10.57
N SER A 172 6.66 -5.87 10.36
CA SER A 172 6.54 -4.70 11.22
C SER A 172 5.35 -3.82 10.80
N GLU A 173 4.94 -2.91 11.67
CA GLU A 173 4.20 -1.75 11.21
C GLU A 173 5.05 -0.93 10.23
N VAL A 174 4.38 -0.15 9.36
CA VAL A 174 5.05 0.83 8.51
C VAL A 174 5.32 2.07 9.35
N THR A 175 6.59 2.39 9.57
CA THR A 175 7.03 3.51 10.41
C THR A 175 8.08 4.35 9.70
N LEU A 176 8.29 5.59 10.13
CA LEU A 176 9.39 6.42 9.66
C LEU A 176 10.74 5.87 10.17
N ASN A 177 11.75 5.90 9.29
CA ASN A 177 13.09 5.49 9.66
C ASN A 177 13.66 6.41 10.74
N ARG A 178 14.27 5.79 11.76
CA ARG A 178 14.88 6.52 12.88
C ARG A 178 16.35 6.15 13.02
N GLU A 179 17.21 7.13 13.03
CA GLU A 179 18.60 6.99 13.38
C GLU A 179 18.87 7.67 14.73
N ARG A 180 19.48 6.91 15.66
CA ARG A 180 19.77 7.38 17.03
C ARG A 180 18.54 7.99 17.73
N GLY A 181 17.33 7.42 17.46
CA GLY A 181 16.06 7.87 18.05
C GLY A 181 15.38 9.04 17.33
N ARG A 182 16.01 9.67 16.34
CA ARG A 182 15.45 10.79 15.57
C ARG A 182 14.95 10.32 14.20
N ILE A 183 13.82 10.87 13.74
CA ILE A 183 13.31 10.62 12.39
C ILE A 183 14.31 11.14 11.36
N VAL A 184 14.61 10.33 10.37
CA VAL A 184 15.48 10.69 9.24
C VAL A 184 14.74 11.64 8.29
N VAL A 185 15.40 12.72 7.86
CA VAL A 185 14.87 13.70 6.91
C VAL A 185 15.77 13.72 5.68
N PRO A 186 15.22 13.60 4.46
CA PRO A 186 13.79 13.44 4.13
C PRO A 186 13.20 12.15 4.69
N TRP A 187 11.89 12.12 4.92
CA TRP A 187 11.22 10.96 5.51
C TRP A 187 11.40 9.70 4.68
N GLU A 188 11.79 8.65 5.35
CA GLU A 188 11.98 7.32 4.78
C GLU A 188 11.01 6.33 5.47
N PRO A 189 9.80 6.15 4.94
CA PRO A 189 8.91 5.14 5.48
C PRO A 189 9.44 3.74 5.24
N MET A 190 9.42 2.91 6.26
CA MET A 190 10.02 1.58 6.26
C MET A 190 9.05 0.50 6.71
N LEU A 191 8.97 -0.57 5.94
CA LEU A 191 8.38 -1.83 6.33
C LEU A 191 9.53 -2.84 6.50
N ARG A 192 9.49 -3.63 7.59
CA ARG A 192 10.50 -4.67 7.84
C ARG A 192 9.85 -6.04 7.79
N LEU A 193 10.47 -6.93 7.04
CA LEU A 193 10.15 -8.36 7.08
C LEU A 193 11.33 -9.09 7.72
N ALA A 194 11.03 -10.07 8.56
CA ALA A 194 12.04 -10.87 9.20
C ALA A 194 11.58 -12.33 9.32
N THR A 195 12.52 -13.28 9.15
CA THR A 195 12.26 -14.70 9.31
C THR A 195 13.38 -15.36 10.13
N PRO A 196 13.07 -16.32 11.01
CA PRO A 196 14.10 -17.04 11.72
C PRO A 196 14.91 -17.90 10.76
N VAL A 197 16.19 -18.01 11.05
CA VAL A 197 17.15 -18.89 10.36
C VAL A 197 17.54 -19.98 11.35
N PHE A 198 17.24 -21.22 11.00
CA PHE A 198 17.56 -22.36 11.83
C PHE A 198 18.90 -22.99 11.43
N ASP A 199 19.60 -23.48 12.39
CA ASP A 199 20.76 -24.34 12.16
C ASP A 199 20.28 -25.74 11.71
N PRO A 200 20.67 -26.19 10.51
CA PRO A 200 20.23 -27.50 10.00
C PRO A 200 20.66 -28.70 10.82
N GLN A 201 21.72 -28.58 11.65
CA GLN A 201 22.25 -29.69 12.44
C GLN A 201 21.55 -29.81 13.80
N SER A 202 21.41 -28.70 14.50
CA SER A 202 20.83 -28.68 15.84
C SER A 202 19.30 -28.44 15.87
N GLY A 203 18.73 -27.91 14.80
CA GLY A 203 17.34 -27.43 14.76
C GLY A 203 17.10 -26.19 15.64
N ALA A 204 18.12 -25.58 16.19
CA ALA A 204 18.02 -24.38 16.99
C ALA A 204 18.00 -23.11 16.10
N VAL A 205 17.37 -22.05 16.59
CA VAL A 205 17.40 -20.75 15.88
C VAL A 205 18.81 -20.17 15.96
N PHE A 206 19.46 -20.09 14.82
CA PHE A 206 20.81 -19.51 14.67
C PHE A 206 20.77 -17.98 14.63
N GLY A 207 19.79 -17.44 13.90
CA GLY A 207 19.72 -16.02 13.65
C GLY A 207 18.40 -15.59 13.01
N VAL A 208 18.37 -14.37 12.51
CA VAL A 208 17.22 -13.79 11.82
C VAL A 208 17.69 -13.11 10.54
N LEU A 209 17.04 -13.43 9.43
CA LEU A 209 17.20 -12.73 8.16
C LEU A 209 16.18 -11.57 8.10
N VAL A 210 16.64 -10.36 7.77
CA VAL A 210 15.84 -9.15 7.81
C VAL A 210 15.94 -8.41 6.48
N LEU A 211 14.77 -8.08 5.90
CA LEU A 211 14.62 -7.17 4.76
C LEU A 211 14.00 -5.85 5.24
N ASN A 212 14.66 -4.73 4.97
CA ASN A 212 14.08 -3.41 5.12
C ASN A 212 13.60 -2.91 3.76
N ILE A 213 12.33 -2.59 3.68
CA ILE A 213 11.65 -2.12 2.47
C ILE A 213 11.39 -0.63 2.61
N HIS A 214 11.87 0.17 1.66
CA HIS A 214 11.50 1.57 1.52
C HIS A 214 10.07 1.64 0.99
N PHE A 215 9.12 1.94 1.86
CA PHE A 215 7.70 1.79 1.59
C PHE A 215 7.19 2.65 0.43
N ASP A 216 7.71 3.87 0.29
CA ASP A 216 7.35 4.75 -0.84
C ASP A 216 7.77 4.19 -2.21
N ARG A 217 8.89 3.48 -2.28
CA ARG A 217 9.33 2.81 -3.52
C ARG A 217 8.51 1.55 -3.78
N PHE A 218 8.21 0.81 -2.72
CA PHE A 218 7.40 -0.40 -2.78
C PHE A 218 5.97 -0.13 -3.25
N THR A 219 5.37 0.96 -2.78
CA THR A 219 4.00 1.35 -3.12
C THR A 219 3.90 2.23 -4.37
N ARG A 220 5.01 2.47 -5.07
CA ARG A 220 5.02 3.32 -6.28
C ARG A 220 3.98 2.91 -7.34
N PRO A 221 3.75 1.62 -7.61
CA PRO A 221 2.72 1.20 -8.58
C PRO A 221 1.30 1.65 -8.20
N LEU A 222 1.01 1.86 -6.91
CA LEU A 222 -0.31 2.29 -6.44
C LEU A 222 -0.57 3.80 -6.61
N ARG A 223 0.46 4.59 -6.95
CA ARG A 223 0.34 6.06 -7.03
C ARG A 223 -0.13 6.56 -8.40
N GLN A 224 -0.87 5.75 -9.13
CA GLN A 224 -1.43 6.14 -10.42
C GLN A 224 -2.73 6.93 -10.21
N LYS A 225 -2.97 7.96 -11.04
CA LYS A 225 -4.26 8.64 -11.10
C LYS A 225 -5.34 7.68 -11.59
N VAL A 226 -6.46 7.66 -10.91
CA VAL A 226 -7.60 6.82 -11.24
C VAL A 226 -8.54 7.55 -12.21
N LEU A 227 -8.88 8.79 -11.87
CA LEU A 227 -9.66 9.73 -12.65
C LEU A 227 -8.98 11.09 -12.55
N GLU A 228 -9.37 12.03 -13.42
CA GLU A 228 -8.94 13.40 -13.24
C GLU A 228 -9.40 13.89 -11.86
N ASP A 229 -8.49 14.52 -11.10
CA ASP A 229 -8.68 14.95 -9.71
C ASP A 229 -9.09 13.85 -8.70
N SER A 230 -8.78 12.58 -8.99
CA SER A 230 -8.86 11.47 -8.04
C SER A 230 -7.47 11.01 -7.61
N PHE A 231 -7.39 10.32 -6.48
CA PHE A 231 -6.12 9.82 -5.96
C PHE A 231 -6.26 8.52 -5.18
N TYR A 232 -5.16 7.79 -5.10
CA TYR A 232 -5.03 6.70 -4.15
C TYR A 232 -4.62 7.22 -2.78
N LEU A 233 -5.19 6.59 -1.75
CA LEU A 233 -4.71 6.68 -0.38
C LEU A 233 -4.37 5.29 0.16
N LEU A 234 -3.50 5.26 1.14
CA LEU A 234 -3.22 4.09 1.94
C LEU A 234 -3.15 4.50 3.40
N ALA A 235 -3.89 3.81 4.24
CA ALA A 235 -3.88 4.03 5.68
C ALA A 235 -3.57 2.71 6.41
N ASN A 236 -3.19 2.79 7.68
CA ASN A 236 -3.09 1.63 8.55
C ASN A 236 -4.48 1.25 9.12
N GLY A 237 -4.56 0.17 9.91
CA GLY A 237 -5.80 -0.31 10.50
C GLY A 237 -6.45 0.65 11.52
N ARG A 238 -5.79 1.76 11.87
CA ARG A 238 -6.35 2.86 12.69
C ARG A 238 -6.88 4.01 11.83
N GLY A 239 -6.74 3.92 10.50
CA GLY A 239 -7.14 4.98 9.58
C GLY A 239 -6.09 6.08 9.40
N GLU A 240 -4.89 5.93 9.96
CA GLU A 240 -3.79 6.90 9.87
C GLU A 240 -3.07 6.80 8.52
N TYR A 241 -2.79 7.92 7.88
CA TYR A 241 -2.30 7.95 6.50
C TYR A 241 -0.82 7.56 6.38
N LEU A 242 -0.57 6.59 5.50
CA LEU A 242 0.75 6.20 5.01
C LEU A 242 1.03 6.81 3.63
N ILE A 243 0.00 6.87 2.77
CA ILE A 243 0.03 7.53 1.47
C ILE A 243 -1.15 8.47 1.37
N HIS A 244 -0.88 9.73 1.04
CA HIS A 244 -1.87 10.77 0.78
C HIS A 244 -1.25 11.79 -0.19
N PRO A 245 -2.04 12.48 -1.06
CA PRO A 245 -1.51 13.53 -1.94
C PRO A 245 -0.88 14.70 -1.18
N GLN A 246 -1.48 15.08 -0.05
CA GLN A 246 -0.97 16.09 0.86
C GLN A 246 0.09 15.42 1.76
N SER A 247 1.35 15.82 1.59
CA SER A 247 2.48 15.18 2.28
C SER A 247 2.41 15.33 3.80
N GLU A 248 1.83 16.43 4.29
CA GLU A 248 1.67 16.75 5.71
C GLU A 248 0.71 15.82 6.45
N LYS A 249 -0.20 15.15 5.74
CA LYS A 249 -1.11 14.16 6.33
C LYS A 249 -0.44 12.80 6.56
N ARG A 250 0.63 12.52 5.81
CA ARG A 250 1.33 11.25 5.88
C ARG A 250 2.14 11.15 7.17
N PHE A 251 2.02 10.03 7.88
CA PHE A 251 2.76 9.75 9.11
C PHE A 251 2.60 10.82 10.19
N SER A 252 1.50 11.60 10.18
CA SER A 252 1.22 12.61 11.20
C SER A 252 1.20 12.03 12.62
N PHE A 253 0.80 10.77 12.77
CA PHE A 253 0.78 10.01 14.01
C PHE A 253 2.18 9.73 14.62
N GLU A 254 3.26 9.86 13.82
CA GLU A 254 4.64 9.75 14.30
C GLU A 254 5.31 11.10 14.57
N ILE A 255 4.71 12.19 14.06
CA ILE A 255 5.21 13.54 14.15
C ILE A 255 4.32 14.26 15.16
N GLU A 256 4.82 14.56 16.31
CA GLU A 256 4.12 15.18 17.43
C GLU A 256 3.17 16.29 16.97
N GLU A 257 1.89 16.27 17.48
CA GLU A 257 0.86 17.30 17.43
C GLU A 257 -0.19 17.26 16.30
N ARG A 258 -0.20 16.30 15.37
CA ARG A 258 -1.25 16.24 14.35
C ARG A 258 -1.87 14.85 14.25
N GLU A 259 -3.15 14.77 14.50
CA GLU A 259 -3.95 13.58 14.22
C GLU A 259 -4.65 13.78 12.87
N GLU A 260 -4.04 13.30 11.78
CA GLU A 260 -4.64 13.29 10.45
C GLU A 260 -5.01 11.86 10.08
N SER A 261 -6.29 11.62 9.83
CA SER A 261 -6.78 10.27 9.57
C SER A 261 -8.01 10.27 8.67
N LEU A 262 -8.35 9.09 8.16
CA LEU A 262 -9.60 8.84 7.43
C LEU A 262 -10.83 9.27 8.23
N LEU A 263 -10.83 9.05 9.54
CA LEU A 263 -11.95 9.39 10.43
C LEU A 263 -12.16 10.89 10.53
N LEU A 264 -11.07 11.66 10.54
CA LEU A 264 -11.13 13.13 10.62
C LEU A 264 -11.50 13.77 9.27
N ASP A 265 -10.98 13.24 8.17
CA ASP A 265 -11.28 13.77 6.83
C ASP A 265 -12.71 13.46 6.37
N TYR A 266 -13.27 12.34 6.84
CA TYR A 266 -14.58 11.86 6.41
C TYR A 266 -15.53 11.58 7.60
N PRO A 267 -15.78 12.55 8.50
CA PRO A 267 -16.56 12.33 9.72
C PRO A 267 -18.02 12.01 9.47
N GLN A 268 -18.54 12.35 8.28
CA GLN A 268 -19.91 12.04 7.84
C GLN A 268 -20.09 10.58 7.38
N MET A 269 -19.00 9.83 7.28
CA MET A 269 -18.99 8.42 6.95
C MET A 269 -18.80 7.62 8.24
N ASP A 270 -19.61 6.60 8.46
CA ASP A 270 -19.44 5.72 9.65
C ASP A 270 -18.27 4.76 9.44
N LEU A 271 -17.06 5.36 9.31
CA LEU A 271 -15.83 4.63 9.10
C LEU A 271 -15.36 3.87 10.35
N GLN A 272 -15.72 4.34 11.53
CA GLN A 272 -15.32 3.69 12.77
C GLN A 272 -15.90 2.28 12.87
N ALA A 273 -17.19 2.11 12.60
CA ALA A 273 -17.84 0.80 12.57
C ALA A 273 -17.22 -0.13 11.49
N GLU A 274 -16.85 0.42 10.33
CA GLU A 274 -16.17 -0.36 9.28
C GLU A 274 -14.76 -0.80 9.70
N LEU A 275 -13.98 0.07 10.33
CA LEU A 275 -12.64 -0.27 10.83
C LEU A 275 -12.70 -1.33 11.94
N GLU A 276 -13.68 -1.25 12.82
CA GLU A 276 -13.94 -2.26 13.86
C GLU A 276 -14.32 -3.60 13.22
N HIS A 277 -15.26 -3.59 12.27
CA HIS A 277 -15.68 -4.79 11.53
C HIS A 277 -14.50 -5.46 10.80
N TRP A 278 -13.61 -4.69 10.16
CA TRP A 278 -12.44 -5.24 9.49
C TRP A 278 -11.39 -5.78 10.47
N ARG A 279 -11.31 -5.23 11.68
CA ARG A 279 -10.39 -5.69 12.73
C ARG A 279 -10.83 -7.01 13.35
N GLU A 280 -12.14 -7.23 13.48
CA GLU A 280 -12.71 -8.42 14.10
C GLU A 280 -12.84 -9.62 13.16
N ARG A 281 -12.51 -9.46 11.88
CA ARG A 281 -12.63 -10.52 10.89
C ARG A 281 -11.63 -11.64 11.13
N ASP A 282 -12.18 -12.87 11.10
CA ASP A 282 -11.40 -14.11 11.20
C ASP A 282 -10.63 -14.38 9.88
N GLU A 283 -9.43 -14.98 9.97
CA GLU A 283 -8.47 -15.20 8.88
C GLU A 283 -9.02 -15.96 7.66
N LEU A 284 -10.13 -16.69 7.83
CA LEU A 284 -10.64 -17.59 6.80
C LEU A 284 -11.41 -16.92 5.66
N ASP A 285 -11.66 -15.62 5.71
CA ASP A 285 -12.52 -14.92 4.75
C ASP A 285 -11.76 -13.93 3.83
N HIS A 286 -10.52 -14.26 3.46
CA HIS A 286 -9.70 -13.44 2.55
C HIS A 286 -10.35 -13.23 1.17
N GLU A 287 -11.19 -14.15 0.70
CA GLU A 287 -11.90 -14.04 -0.59
C GLU A 287 -13.02 -12.97 -0.57
N HIS A 288 -13.54 -12.62 0.61
CA HIS A 288 -14.68 -11.71 0.76
C HIS A 288 -14.32 -10.35 1.37
N SER A 289 -13.10 -9.84 1.15
CA SER A 289 -12.77 -8.47 1.55
C SER A 289 -13.74 -7.49 0.87
N SER A 290 -14.77 -7.06 1.61
CA SER A 290 -15.81 -6.19 1.08
C SER A 290 -15.23 -4.83 0.75
N THR A 291 -15.25 -4.50 -0.54
CA THR A 291 -15.01 -3.12 -0.98
C THR A 291 -16.22 -2.28 -0.56
N ARG A 292 -15.99 -1.26 0.27
CA ARG A 292 -17.02 -0.31 0.66
C ARG A 292 -16.94 0.93 -0.19
N GLN A 293 -18.07 1.29 -0.76
CA GLN A 293 -18.27 2.58 -1.41
C GLN A 293 -19.03 3.48 -0.45
N LEU A 294 -18.40 4.58 -0.08
CA LEU A 294 -18.97 5.57 0.81
C LEU A 294 -19.20 6.84 0.02
N LYS A 295 -20.41 7.40 0.14
CA LYS A 295 -20.81 8.64 -0.49
C LYS A 295 -21.06 9.67 0.60
N GLY A 296 -20.15 10.64 0.70
CA GLY A 296 -20.32 11.82 1.53
C GLY A 296 -20.72 13.04 0.70
N GLN A 297 -21.03 14.16 1.38
CA GLN A 297 -21.26 15.43 0.67
C GLN A 297 -19.96 15.83 -0.03
N GLY A 298 -19.98 15.80 -1.36
CA GLY A 298 -18.89 16.28 -2.19
C GLY A 298 -17.73 15.30 -2.47
N VAL A 299 -17.79 14.04 -2.00
CA VAL A 299 -16.70 13.06 -2.18
C VAL A 299 -17.23 11.65 -2.38
N GLY A 300 -16.69 10.93 -3.36
CA GLY A 300 -16.83 9.47 -3.48
C GLY A 300 -15.56 8.80 -2.98
N VAL A 301 -15.68 7.88 -2.02
CA VAL A 301 -14.58 7.13 -1.46
C VAL A 301 -14.86 5.63 -1.61
N THR A 302 -13.88 4.90 -2.10
CA THR A 302 -13.91 3.43 -2.13
C THR A 302 -12.74 2.92 -1.32
N LEU A 303 -13.02 2.12 -0.30
CA LEU A 303 -12.02 1.57 0.63
C LEU A 303 -12.06 0.04 0.57
N ARG A 304 -10.89 -0.57 0.73
CA ARG A 304 -10.71 -2.01 0.83
C ARG A 304 -9.62 -2.34 1.85
N PRO A 305 -9.88 -3.23 2.83
CA PRO A 305 -8.85 -3.74 3.71
C PRO A 305 -7.91 -4.67 2.95
N PHE A 306 -6.64 -4.65 3.32
CA PHE A 306 -5.59 -5.50 2.79
C PHE A 306 -4.82 -6.13 3.95
N TYR A 307 -5.03 -7.43 4.16
CA TYR A 307 -4.39 -8.20 5.22
C TYR A 307 -3.06 -8.77 4.71
N PHE A 308 -1.96 -8.34 5.28
CA PHE A 308 -0.60 -8.70 4.84
C PHE A 308 0.16 -9.57 5.85
N ASP A 309 -0.26 -9.55 7.11
CA ASP A 309 0.35 -10.28 8.22
C ASP A 309 -0.60 -11.37 8.72
N PRO A 310 -0.40 -12.64 8.34
CA PRO A 310 -1.28 -13.72 8.76
C PRO A 310 -1.19 -14.04 10.25
N LEU A 311 -0.09 -13.63 10.93
CA LEU A 311 0.07 -13.84 12.37
C LEU A 311 -0.61 -12.76 13.21
N HIS A 312 -0.90 -11.62 12.58
CA HIS A 312 -1.48 -10.44 13.22
C HIS A 312 -2.54 -9.83 12.30
N PRO A 313 -3.74 -10.45 12.17
CA PRO A 313 -4.80 -9.95 11.27
C PRO A 313 -5.29 -8.56 11.64
N GLU A 314 -5.08 -8.13 12.88
CA GLU A 314 -5.33 -6.74 13.30
C GLU A 314 -4.38 -5.72 12.66
N ARG A 315 -3.27 -6.17 12.03
CA ARG A 315 -2.32 -5.35 11.29
C ARG A 315 -2.64 -5.35 9.81
N TYR A 316 -3.72 -4.73 9.42
CA TYR A 316 -4.08 -4.58 8.02
C TYR A 316 -3.82 -3.17 7.50
N LEU A 317 -3.80 -3.02 6.20
CA LEU A 317 -3.76 -1.74 5.52
C LEU A 317 -5.12 -1.45 4.89
N ILE A 318 -5.44 -0.19 4.69
CA ILE A 318 -6.66 0.26 4.03
C ILE A 318 -6.25 0.93 2.74
N LEU A 319 -6.51 0.25 1.62
CA LEU A 319 -6.31 0.81 0.29
C LEU A 319 -7.58 1.54 -0.13
N GLY A 320 -7.45 2.79 -0.57
CA GLY A 320 -8.58 3.59 -0.98
C GLY A 320 -8.33 4.41 -2.25
N THR A 321 -9.42 4.75 -2.91
CA THR A 321 -9.47 5.77 -3.96
C THR A 321 -10.52 6.79 -3.60
N VAL A 322 -10.17 8.05 -3.84
CA VAL A 322 -11.00 9.20 -3.52
C VAL A 322 -11.21 10.01 -4.80
N ALA A 323 -12.45 10.38 -5.08
CA ALA A 323 -12.79 11.34 -6.13
C ALA A 323 -13.69 12.44 -5.57
N SER A 324 -13.40 13.68 -5.91
CA SER A 324 -14.27 14.83 -5.59
C SER A 324 -15.57 14.74 -6.38
N SER A 325 -16.70 15.12 -5.76
CA SER A 325 -17.99 15.21 -6.47
C SER A 325 -17.96 16.27 -7.56
N GLN A 326 -17.10 17.31 -7.43
CA GLN A 326 -16.94 18.31 -8.48
C GLN A 326 -16.45 17.68 -9.78
N VAL A 327 -15.60 16.68 -9.71
CA VAL A 327 -15.13 15.91 -10.88
C VAL A 327 -16.27 15.10 -11.49
N LEU A 328 -17.06 14.45 -10.64
CA LEU A 328 -18.23 13.71 -11.06
C LEU A 328 -19.29 14.64 -11.67
N GLU A 329 -19.46 15.83 -11.09
CA GLU A 329 -20.37 16.85 -11.59
C GLU A 329 -19.86 17.55 -12.86
N GLN A 330 -18.56 17.78 -13.03
CA GLN A 330 -17.99 18.37 -14.24
C GLN A 330 -18.17 17.48 -15.46
N GLN A 331 -18.00 16.16 -15.32
CA GLN A 331 -18.30 15.22 -16.41
C GLN A 331 -19.78 15.27 -16.80
N ALA A 332 -20.67 15.36 -15.81
CA ALA A 332 -22.10 15.52 -16.04
C ALA A 332 -22.46 16.92 -16.60
N ALA A 333 -21.72 17.97 -16.22
CA ALA A 333 -21.94 19.34 -16.72
C ALA A 333 -21.58 19.48 -18.20
N GLY A 334 -20.51 18.83 -18.67
CA GLY A 334 -20.16 18.80 -20.10
C GLY A 334 -21.27 18.19 -20.94
N PHE A 335 -21.88 17.09 -20.48
CA PHE A 335 -23.01 16.47 -21.14
C PHE A 335 -24.25 17.40 -21.12
N ARG A 336 -24.54 18.07 -19.99
CA ARG A 336 -25.63 19.04 -19.87
C ARG A 336 -25.47 20.21 -20.84
N GLN A 337 -24.26 20.73 -21.02
CA GLN A 337 -23.97 21.79 -21.99
C GLN A 337 -24.23 21.35 -23.45
N GLN A 338 -23.78 20.17 -23.81
CA GLN A 338 -24.00 19.60 -25.15
C GLN A 338 -25.51 19.41 -25.42
N LEU A 339 -26.24 18.94 -24.42
CA LEU A 339 -27.68 18.73 -24.52
C LEU A 339 -28.45 20.07 -24.61
N ALA A 340 -28.04 21.08 -23.84
CA ALA A 340 -28.60 22.44 -23.90
C ALA A 340 -28.35 23.09 -25.28
N LEU A 341 -27.17 22.90 -25.88
CA LEU A 341 -26.87 23.38 -27.24
C LEU A 341 -27.72 22.68 -28.29
N LEU A 342 -27.97 21.37 -28.16
CA LEU A 342 -28.86 20.62 -29.04
C LEU A 342 -30.32 21.11 -28.95
N VAL A 343 -30.80 21.37 -27.73
CA VAL A 343 -32.14 21.93 -27.52
C VAL A 343 -32.29 23.32 -28.15
N LEU A 344 -31.25 24.18 -28.00
CA LEU A 344 -31.21 25.51 -28.63
C LEU A 344 -31.20 25.48 -30.18
N LEU A 345 -30.70 24.41 -30.79
CA LEU A 345 -30.69 24.21 -32.24
C LEU A 345 -32.03 23.69 -32.79
N VAL A 346 -32.84 23.05 -31.94
CA VAL A 346 -34.11 22.41 -32.33
C VAL A 346 -35.33 23.32 -32.06
N VAL A 347 -35.20 24.24 -31.12
CA VAL A 347 -36.24 25.25 -30.78
C VAL A 347 -36.00 26.55 -31.53
#